data_0149c0e35e418b255059282c89cb84db
#
_entry.id   0149c0e35e418b255059282c89cb84db
#
_cell.length_a   1.000
_cell.length_b   1.000
_cell.length_c   1.000
_cell.angle_alpha   90.00
_cell.angle_beta   90.00
_cell.angle_gamma   90.00
#
_symmetry.space_group_name_H-M   'P 1'
#
loop_
_entity.id
_entity.type
_entity.pdbx_description
1 polymer ?
#
loop_
_entity_poly.entity_id
_entity_poly.type
_entity_poly.pdbx_seq_one_letter_code
_entity_poly.pdbx_strand_id
1 'polypeptide(L)'
;MNESMKAYGVTTHRHTPEIEEQLGYAAGKEITVNFTPHLVPMNRGILATEYATLIKKPDGTYPSYEELKAAYDKYYAKERFVRVLKKGVCPETKW
;
A
#
# COMPACT_ATOMS: atom_id res chain seq x y z
N MET A 1 25.65 3.00 5.05
CA MET A 1 24.22 3.29 5.23
C MET A 1 23.48 2.29 6.12
N ASN A 2 24.18 1.52 6.91
CA ASN A 2 23.58 0.42 7.68
C ASN A 2 22.85 0.84 8.96
N GLU A 3 23.07 2.07 9.41
CA GLU A 3 22.49 2.53 10.69
C GLU A 3 21.64 3.80 10.56
N SER A 4 21.35 4.21 9.34
CA SER A 4 20.54 5.40 9.12
C SER A 4 19.47 5.18 8.08
N MET A 5 18.44 6.00 8.13
CA MET A 5 17.33 5.98 7.19
C MET A 5 17.34 7.28 6.39
N LYS A 6 17.10 7.19 5.08
CA LYS A 6 17.16 8.34 4.21
C LYS A 6 16.04 8.32 3.17
N ALA A 7 15.37 9.45 2.99
CA ALA A 7 14.45 9.65 1.89
C ALA A 7 15.22 9.98 0.62
N TYR A 8 14.82 9.42 -0.51
CA TYR A 8 15.42 9.74 -1.79
C TYR A 8 14.35 9.85 -2.88
N GLY A 9 14.63 10.67 -3.90
CA GLY A 9 13.71 10.84 -5.00
C GLY A 9 12.33 11.35 -4.59
N VAL A 10 12.25 12.20 -3.55
CA VAL A 10 10.97 12.60 -2.94
C VAL A 10 10.03 13.27 -3.93
N THR A 11 10.55 14.10 -4.82
CA THR A 11 9.71 14.81 -5.79
C THR A 11 9.89 14.33 -7.22
N THR A 12 10.89 13.51 -7.49
CA THR A 12 11.29 13.14 -8.85
C THR A 12 11.50 11.64 -9.06
N HIS A 13 10.97 10.80 -8.16
CA HIS A 13 11.15 9.37 -8.28
C HIS A 13 10.47 8.86 -9.56
N ARG A 14 11.25 8.19 -10.43
CA ARG A 14 10.81 7.77 -11.77
C ARG A 14 9.68 6.75 -11.77
N HIS A 15 9.49 6.01 -10.67
CA HIS A 15 8.44 4.99 -10.58
C HIS A 15 7.07 5.57 -10.25
N THR A 16 6.98 6.84 -9.82
CA THR A 16 5.70 7.45 -9.45
C THR A 16 4.68 7.42 -10.59
N PRO A 17 5.01 7.84 -11.83
CA PRO A 17 4.05 7.76 -12.92
C PRO A 17 3.61 6.32 -13.23
N GLU A 18 4.53 5.37 -13.13
CA GLU A 18 4.22 3.96 -13.35
C GLU A 18 3.26 3.41 -12.30
N ILE A 19 3.47 3.76 -11.03
CA ILE A 19 2.59 3.36 -9.93
C ILE A 19 1.21 3.94 -10.13
N GLU A 20 1.12 5.23 -10.48
CA GLU A 20 -0.16 5.90 -10.74
C GLU A 20 -0.90 5.26 -11.91
N GLU A 21 -0.18 4.91 -12.96
CA GLU A 21 -0.76 4.26 -14.14
C GLU A 21 -1.36 2.89 -13.79
N GLN A 22 -0.62 2.05 -13.07
CA GLN A 22 -1.09 0.72 -12.69
C GLN A 22 -2.26 0.78 -11.72
N LEU A 23 -2.22 1.68 -10.75
CA LEU A 23 -3.33 1.88 -9.82
C LEU A 23 -4.55 2.44 -10.56
N GLY A 24 -4.34 3.32 -11.54
CA GLY A 24 -5.40 3.84 -12.37
C GLY A 24 -6.12 2.76 -13.15
N TYR A 25 -5.39 1.82 -13.72
CA TYR A 25 -5.98 0.68 -14.41
C TYR A 25 -6.81 -0.18 -13.46
N ALA A 26 -6.30 -0.47 -12.27
CA ALA A 26 -7.04 -1.26 -11.29
C ALA A 26 -8.29 -0.56 -10.78
N ALA A 27 -8.23 0.76 -10.60
CA ALA A 27 -9.35 1.55 -10.09
C ALA A 27 -10.35 1.94 -11.18
N GLY A 28 -9.96 1.90 -12.45
CA GLY A 28 -10.79 2.34 -13.55
C GLY A 28 -10.93 3.87 -13.63
N LYS A 29 -10.03 4.61 -13.01
CA LYS A 29 -10.01 6.07 -13.03
C LYS A 29 -8.62 6.58 -12.72
N GLU A 30 -8.38 7.87 -12.97
CA GLU A 30 -7.11 8.51 -12.68
C GLU A 30 -6.82 8.52 -11.17
N ILE A 31 -5.60 8.14 -10.81
CA ILE A 31 -5.14 8.07 -9.42
C ILE A 31 -3.87 8.91 -9.29
N THR A 32 -3.80 9.72 -8.24
CA THR A 32 -2.62 10.50 -7.89
C THR A 32 -1.96 9.90 -6.66
N VAL A 33 -0.64 9.71 -6.71
CA VAL A 33 0.13 9.07 -5.66
C VAL A 33 1.25 10.00 -5.20
N ASN A 34 1.42 10.08 -3.89
CA ASN A 34 2.60 10.68 -3.29
C ASN A 34 3.52 9.55 -2.85
N PHE A 35 4.52 9.25 -3.67
CA PHE A 35 5.45 8.16 -3.42
C PHE A 35 6.76 8.71 -2.88
N THR A 36 7.09 8.36 -1.65
CA THR A 36 8.28 8.83 -0.96
C THR A 36 9.10 7.65 -0.46
N PRO A 37 10.08 7.20 -1.24
CA PRO A 37 10.92 6.08 -0.81
C PRO A 37 11.96 6.51 0.22
N HIS A 38 12.36 5.56 1.06
CA HIS A 38 13.40 5.75 2.07
C HIS A 38 14.42 4.63 1.99
N LEU A 39 15.68 4.98 2.17
CA LEU A 39 16.75 3.99 2.32
C LEU A 39 16.89 3.64 3.80
N VAL A 40 16.79 2.36 4.11
CA VAL A 40 16.87 1.86 5.48
C VAL A 40 17.93 0.77 5.56
N PRO A 41 18.51 0.53 6.74
CA PRO A 41 19.57 -0.48 6.91
C PRO A 41 18.99 -1.90 6.97
N MET A 42 18.48 -2.39 5.84
CA MET A 42 18.01 -3.76 5.70
C MET A 42 18.51 -4.37 4.41
N ASN A 43 18.74 -5.67 4.43
CA ASN A 43 19.35 -6.38 3.31
C ASN A 43 18.35 -6.84 2.26
N ARG A 44 17.09 -7.01 2.62
CA ARG A 44 16.08 -7.52 1.71
C ARG A 44 14.68 -7.11 2.16
N GLY A 45 13.73 -7.28 1.26
CA GLY A 45 12.34 -6.99 1.54
C GLY A 45 11.98 -5.55 1.24
N ILE A 46 10.69 -5.27 1.27
CA ILE A 46 10.14 -3.94 1.10
C ILE A 46 9.07 -3.76 2.16
N LEU A 47 9.14 -2.66 2.89
CA LEU A 47 8.07 -2.27 3.81
C LEU A 47 7.40 -1.03 3.22
N ALA A 48 6.12 -1.15 2.89
CA ALA A 48 5.32 -0.05 2.38
C ALA A 48 4.21 0.29 3.36
N THR A 49 4.09 1.56 3.69
CA THR A 49 2.97 2.08 4.48
C THR A 49 2.15 2.98 3.58
N GLU A 50 0.88 2.67 3.45
CA GLU A 50 -0.01 3.35 2.52
C GLU A 50 -1.14 4.04 3.25
N TYR A 51 -1.38 5.29 2.89
CA TYR A 51 -2.49 6.08 3.42
C TYR A 51 -3.43 6.42 2.28
N ALA A 52 -4.72 6.26 2.52
CA ALA A 52 -5.73 6.56 1.52
C ALA A 52 -6.92 7.24 2.18
N THR A 53 -7.54 8.15 1.44
CA THR A 53 -8.79 8.77 1.86
C THR A 53 -9.95 7.87 1.45
N LEU A 54 -10.79 7.51 2.39
CA LEU A 54 -11.95 6.66 2.10
C LEU A 54 -13.02 7.46 1.35
N ILE A 55 -13.70 6.78 0.43
CA ILE A 55 -14.84 7.32 -0.29
C ILE A 55 -16.10 6.89 0.44
N LYS A 56 -17.03 7.83 0.63
CA LYS A 56 -18.33 7.52 1.24
C LYS A 56 -19.13 6.56 0.37
N LYS A 57 -19.83 5.64 1.02
CA LYS A 57 -20.79 4.77 0.36
C LYS A 57 -22.01 5.59 -0.08
N PRO A 58 -22.87 5.04 -0.98
CA PRO A 58 -24.07 5.74 -1.43
C PRO A 58 -25.00 6.20 -0.29
N ASP A 59 -24.97 5.52 0.86
CA ASP A 59 -25.77 5.88 2.04
C ASP A 59 -25.14 6.99 2.88
N GLY A 60 -23.99 7.54 2.47
CA GLY A 60 -23.32 8.64 3.16
C GLY A 60 -22.36 8.24 4.28
N THR A 61 -22.20 6.94 4.53
CA THR A 61 -21.27 6.45 5.57
C THR A 61 -19.96 6.00 4.96
N TYR A 62 -18.91 5.93 5.77
CA TYR A 62 -17.63 5.37 5.34
C TYR A 62 -17.60 3.86 5.56
N PRO A 63 -16.84 3.11 4.72
CA PRO A 63 -16.65 1.69 4.95
C PRO A 63 -16.01 1.43 6.32
N SER A 64 -16.46 0.37 6.99
CA SER A 64 -15.87 -0.05 8.26
C SER A 64 -14.60 -0.86 8.03
N TYR A 65 -13.84 -1.09 9.11
CA TYR A 65 -12.68 -1.98 9.05
C TYR A 65 -13.09 -3.37 8.53
N GLU A 66 -14.19 -3.91 9.03
CA GLU A 66 -14.67 -5.24 8.66
C GLU A 66 -15.02 -5.32 7.17
N GLU A 67 -15.62 -4.29 6.61
CA GLU A 67 -15.93 -4.22 5.18
C GLU A 67 -14.66 -4.19 4.33
N LEU A 68 -13.67 -3.38 4.74
CA LEU A 68 -12.40 -3.29 4.03
C LEU A 68 -11.62 -4.61 4.13
N LYS A 69 -11.58 -5.20 5.32
CA LYS A 69 -10.92 -6.49 5.53
C LYS A 69 -11.55 -7.58 4.67
N ALA A 70 -12.88 -7.61 4.60
CA ALA A 70 -13.60 -8.57 3.78
C ALA A 70 -13.28 -8.40 2.29
N ALA A 71 -13.12 -7.17 1.81
CA ALA A 71 -12.74 -6.90 0.43
C ALA A 71 -11.34 -7.46 0.12
N TYR A 72 -10.37 -7.24 1.01
CA TYR A 72 -9.04 -7.80 0.85
C TYR A 72 -9.05 -9.33 0.90
N ASP A 73 -9.76 -9.91 1.85
CA ASP A 73 -9.86 -11.37 1.97
C ASP A 73 -10.46 -11.99 0.71
N LYS A 74 -11.50 -11.38 0.17
CA LYS A 74 -12.15 -11.86 -1.06
C LYS A 74 -11.23 -11.74 -2.27
N TYR A 75 -10.56 -10.60 -2.42
CA TYR A 75 -9.70 -10.34 -3.57
C TYR A 75 -8.51 -11.29 -3.61
N TYR A 76 -7.92 -11.57 -2.45
CA TYR A 76 -6.71 -12.38 -2.36
C TYR A 76 -6.95 -13.83 -1.91
N ALA A 77 -8.21 -14.27 -1.84
CA ALA A 77 -8.56 -15.60 -1.32
C ALA A 77 -7.86 -16.75 -2.03
N LYS A 78 -7.57 -16.59 -3.32
CA LYS A 78 -6.93 -17.64 -4.14
C LYS A 78 -5.44 -17.35 -4.42
N GLU A 79 -4.89 -16.31 -3.81
CA GLU A 79 -3.52 -15.90 -4.07
C GLU A 79 -2.57 -16.56 -3.07
N ARG A 80 -1.77 -17.48 -3.57
CA ARG A 80 -0.88 -18.30 -2.76
C ARG A 80 0.17 -17.50 -1.98
N PHE A 81 0.68 -16.43 -2.56
CA PHE A 81 1.78 -15.66 -1.99
C PHE A 81 1.34 -14.39 -1.27
N VAL A 82 0.04 -14.17 -1.13
CA VAL A 82 -0.51 -13.02 -0.43
C VAL A 82 -1.15 -13.46 0.87
N ARG A 83 -0.75 -12.82 1.96
CA ARG A 83 -1.35 -13.05 3.28
C ARG A 83 -2.03 -11.76 3.74
N VAL A 84 -3.31 -11.86 4.08
CA VAL A 84 -4.05 -10.76 4.68
C VAL A 84 -4.05 -10.98 6.18
N LEU A 85 -3.32 -10.15 6.93
CA LEU A 85 -3.13 -10.35 8.35
C LEU A 85 -4.36 -9.94 9.16
N LYS A 86 -4.47 -10.50 10.36
CA LYS A 86 -5.53 -10.15 11.31
C LYS A 86 -5.28 -8.78 11.90
N LYS A 87 -6.35 -8.13 12.38
CA LYS A 87 -6.26 -6.86 13.09
C LYS A 87 -5.29 -6.98 14.26
N GLY A 88 -4.41 -6.00 14.38
CA GLY A 88 -3.42 -5.97 15.45
C GLY A 88 -2.13 -6.71 15.15
N VAL A 89 -2.03 -7.40 14.02
CA VAL A 89 -0.79 -8.07 13.59
C VAL A 89 -0.09 -7.20 12.57
N CYS A 90 1.17 -6.86 12.84
CA CYS A 90 1.98 -6.03 11.95
C CYS A 90 2.97 -6.89 11.16
N PRO A 91 3.14 -6.64 9.85
CA PRO A 91 4.11 -7.38 9.06
C PRO A 91 5.54 -6.96 9.38
N GLU A 92 6.48 -7.85 9.13
CA GLU A 92 7.90 -7.58 9.27
C GLU A 92 8.64 -8.07 8.03
N THR A 93 9.71 -7.38 7.66
CA THR A 93 10.49 -7.74 6.48
C THR A 93 11.27 -9.04 6.63
N LYS A 94 11.43 -9.53 7.82
CA LYS A 94 12.11 -10.81 8.07
C LYS A 94 11.28 -12.05 7.73
N TRP A 95 10.03 -11.88 7.46
CA TRP A 95 9.11 -13.02 7.15
C TRP A 95 9.33 -13.60 5.75
#